data_97b2e57d1445002d4d6fda20415e44ad
#
_entry.id   97b2e57d1445002d4d6fda20415e44ad
#
_cell.length_a   1.000
_cell.length_b   1.000
_cell.length_c   1.000
_cell.angle_alpha   90.00
_cell.angle_beta   90.00
_cell.angle_gamma   90.00
#
_symmetry.space_group_name_H-M   'P 1'
#
loop_
_entity.id
_entity.type
_entity.pdbx_description
1 polymer ?
#
loop_
_entity_poly.entity_id
_entity_poly.type
_entity_poly.pdbx_seq_one_letter_code
_entity_poly.pdbx_strand_id
1 'polypeptide(L)'
;MPQISAFYGLIILMNFKDHVPPHFHVWYGDYKITVTIQDGIVTGKMPQRALKMVFEWLEIHREELLQEWEKAQKGEQLTQIAPLQ
;
A
#
# COMPACT_ATOMS: atom_id res chain seq x y z
N MET A 1 1.14 12.18 3.63
CA MET A 1 1.32 10.80 3.14
C MET A 1 0.75 10.71 1.73
N PRO A 2 1.59 10.58 0.71
CA PRO A 2 1.10 10.54 -0.67
C PRO A 2 0.26 9.32 -0.98
N GLN A 3 -0.78 9.54 -1.78
CA GLN A 3 -1.61 8.46 -2.28
C GLN A 3 -0.98 7.91 -3.56
N ILE A 4 -0.83 6.59 -3.65
CA ILE A 4 -0.22 5.95 -4.81
C ILE A 4 -1.18 5.09 -5.62
N SER A 5 -2.36 4.78 -5.08
CA SER A 5 -3.42 4.12 -5.84
C SER A 5 -4.75 4.26 -5.11
N ALA A 6 -5.84 4.00 -5.82
CA ALA A 6 -7.19 3.97 -5.23
C ALA A 6 -8.08 3.09 -6.09
N PHE A 7 -8.86 2.21 -5.46
CA PHE A 7 -9.77 1.32 -6.17
C PHE A 7 -10.82 0.76 -5.20
N TYR A 8 -12.05 0.66 -5.64
CA TYR A 8 -13.18 0.08 -4.90
C TYR A 8 -13.31 0.60 -3.47
N GLY A 9 -13.05 1.91 -3.27
CA GLY A 9 -13.13 2.53 -1.95
C GLY A 9 -11.88 2.40 -1.11
N LEU A 10 -10.89 1.67 -1.58
CA LEU A 10 -9.59 1.53 -0.91
C LEU A 10 -8.66 2.66 -1.38
N ILE A 11 -7.94 3.25 -0.44
CA ILE A 11 -6.93 4.27 -0.74
C ILE A 11 -5.58 3.72 -0.28
N ILE A 12 -4.63 3.68 -1.18
CA ILE A 12 -3.29 3.17 -0.90
C ILE A 12 -2.32 4.33 -0.78
N LEU A 13 -1.58 4.37 0.32
CA LEU A 13 -0.68 5.48 0.62
C LEU A 13 0.68 4.93 1.06
N MET A 14 1.71 5.77 0.90
CA MET A 14 3.06 5.40 1.33
C MET A 14 3.76 6.64 1.90
N ASN A 15 4.35 6.51 3.08
CA ASN A 15 5.08 7.61 3.72
C ASN A 15 6.49 7.73 3.18
N PHE A 16 6.97 8.97 3.11
CA PHE A 16 8.39 9.22 2.86
C PHE A 16 9.20 8.87 4.10
N LYS A 17 10.38 8.27 3.88
CA LYS A 17 11.37 8.03 4.95
C LYS A 17 10.80 7.30 6.17
N ASP A 18 9.86 6.41 5.91
CA ASP A 18 9.29 5.58 6.95
C ASP A 18 10.27 4.46 7.35
N HIS A 19 10.04 3.85 8.51
CA HIS A 19 10.94 2.82 9.01
C HIS A 19 10.64 1.46 8.40
N VAL A 20 11.65 0.61 8.34
CA VAL A 20 11.54 -0.76 7.82
C VAL A 20 10.72 -1.64 8.77
N PRO A 21 10.12 -2.71 8.27
CA PRO A 21 10.22 -3.25 6.91
C PRO A 21 9.38 -2.45 5.91
N PRO A 22 9.68 -2.61 4.59
CA PRO A 22 8.88 -1.92 3.56
C PRO A 22 7.41 -2.23 3.69
N HIS A 23 6.58 -1.20 3.72
CA HIS A 23 5.13 -1.35 3.90
C HIS A 23 4.38 -0.21 3.26
N PHE A 24 3.07 -0.39 3.10
CA PHE A 24 2.18 0.66 2.64
C PHE A 24 0.97 0.74 3.57
N HIS A 25 0.26 1.86 3.48
CA HIS A 25 -0.92 2.13 4.29
C HIS A 25 -2.17 1.97 3.42
N VAL A 26 -3.24 1.46 4.01
CA VAL A 26 -4.52 1.32 3.34
C VAL A 26 -5.61 1.94 4.20
N TRP A 27 -6.41 2.81 3.60
CA TRP A 27 -7.58 3.40 4.24
C TRP A 27 -8.83 2.90 3.52
N TYR A 28 -9.82 2.50 4.29
CA TYR A 28 -11.10 2.04 3.75
C TYR A 28 -12.20 2.52 4.71
N GLY A 29 -12.89 3.61 4.35
CA GLY A 29 -13.81 4.26 5.28
C GLY A 29 -13.07 4.65 6.56
N ASP A 30 -13.54 4.17 7.69
CA ASP A 30 -12.91 4.44 8.98
C ASP A 30 -11.80 3.45 9.33
N TYR A 31 -11.59 2.43 8.50
CA TYR A 31 -10.57 1.42 8.74
C TYR A 31 -9.22 1.87 8.20
N LYS A 32 -8.17 1.61 8.96
CA LYS A 32 -6.79 1.95 8.57
C LYS A 32 -5.89 0.79 8.96
N ILE A 33 -5.10 0.33 8.01
CA ILE A 33 -4.15 -0.75 8.23
C ILE A 33 -2.82 -0.41 7.58
N THR A 34 -1.79 -1.16 7.98
CA THR A 34 -0.53 -1.22 7.23
C THR A 34 -0.33 -2.65 6.75
N VAL A 35 0.34 -2.79 5.60
CA VAL A 35 0.62 -4.11 5.03
C VAL A 35 2.08 -4.11 4.58
N THR A 36 2.84 -5.12 5.04
CA THR A 36 4.23 -5.24 4.59
C THR A 36 4.24 -5.74 3.14
N ILE A 37 5.15 -5.19 2.33
CA ILE A 37 5.17 -5.49 0.90
C ILE A 37 5.65 -6.93 0.64
N GLN A 38 6.72 -7.34 1.33
CA GLN A 38 7.34 -8.62 1.05
C GLN A 38 6.51 -9.80 1.57
N ASP A 39 6.02 -9.70 2.79
CA ASP A 39 5.35 -10.81 3.47
C ASP A 39 3.84 -10.66 3.61
N GLY A 40 3.29 -9.49 3.31
CA GLY A 40 1.85 -9.25 3.41
C GLY A 40 1.32 -9.27 4.85
N ILE A 41 2.15 -8.89 5.81
CA ILE A 41 1.74 -8.85 7.21
C ILE A 41 0.88 -7.62 7.45
N VAL A 42 -0.33 -7.84 7.96
CA VAL A 42 -1.31 -6.78 8.22
C VAL A 42 -1.27 -6.35 9.68
N THR A 43 -1.21 -5.04 9.91
CA THR A 43 -1.39 -4.46 11.22
C THR A 43 -2.62 -3.56 11.17
N GLY A 44 -3.57 -3.81 12.07
CA GLY A 44 -4.85 -3.11 12.10
C GLY A 44 -5.98 -4.03 11.69
N LYS A 45 -7.19 -3.47 11.57
CA LYS A 45 -8.39 -4.23 11.24
C LYS A 45 -9.06 -3.65 10.00
N MET A 46 -9.60 -4.53 9.17
CA MET A 46 -10.31 -4.16 7.95
C MET A 46 -11.25 -5.31 7.57
N PRO A 47 -12.41 -5.05 6.96
CA PRO A 47 -13.27 -6.13 6.51
C PRO A 47 -12.54 -7.11 5.60
N GLN A 48 -12.85 -8.40 5.75
CA GLN A 48 -12.15 -9.45 5.03
C GLN A 48 -12.25 -9.28 3.51
N ARG A 49 -13.40 -8.82 3.03
CA ARG A 49 -13.60 -8.58 1.60
C ARG A 49 -12.62 -7.52 1.07
N ALA A 50 -12.40 -6.46 1.85
CA ALA A 50 -11.45 -5.41 1.46
C ALA A 50 -10.03 -5.93 1.50
N LEU A 51 -9.67 -6.69 2.54
CA LEU A 51 -8.34 -7.32 2.66
C LEU A 51 -8.03 -8.20 1.45
N LYS A 52 -9.01 -8.96 0.99
CA LYS A 52 -8.83 -9.84 -0.16
C LYS A 52 -8.43 -9.04 -1.39
N MET A 53 -9.07 -7.89 -1.62
CA MET A 53 -8.71 -7.02 -2.75
C MET A 53 -7.31 -6.43 -2.59
N VAL A 54 -6.94 -6.05 -1.37
CA VAL A 54 -5.60 -5.54 -1.10
C VAL A 54 -4.54 -6.59 -1.44
N PHE A 55 -4.76 -7.84 -1.03
CA PHE A 55 -3.80 -8.91 -1.30
C PHE A 55 -3.71 -9.25 -2.79
N GLU A 56 -4.83 -9.23 -3.52
CA GLU A 56 -4.80 -9.42 -4.96
C GLU A 56 -3.97 -8.34 -5.63
N TRP A 57 -4.19 -7.09 -5.24
CA TRP A 57 -3.45 -5.96 -5.78
C TRP A 57 -1.97 -6.03 -5.42
N LEU A 58 -1.64 -6.39 -4.19
CA LEU A 58 -0.25 -6.56 -3.75
C LEU A 58 0.48 -7.60 -4.59
N GLU A 59 -0.14 -8.74 -4.84
CA GLU A 59 0.48 -9.79 -5.64
C GLU A 59 0.82 -9.32 -7.06
N ILE A 60 -0.06 -8.53 -7.66
CA ILE A 60 0.15 -7.99 -9.01
C ILE A 60 1.26 -6.95 -9.02
N HIS A 61 1.32 -6.10 -7.99
CA HIS A 61 2.14 -4.88 -8.00
C HIS A 61 3.30 -4.89 -7.00
N ARG A 62 3.68 -6.06 -6.48
CA ARG A 62 4.74 -6.14 -5.45
C ARG A 62 6.04 -5.46 -5.89
N GLU A 63 6.48 -5.72 -7.12
CA GLU A 63 7.72 -5.14 -7.62
C GLU A 63 7.63 -3.61 -7.70
N GLU A 64 6.53 -3.11 -8.22
CA GLU A 64 6.31 -1.65 -8.30
C GLU A 64 6.29 -1.03 -6.90
N LEU A 65 5.65 -1.69 -5.94
CA LEU A 65 5.60 -1.21 -4.56
C LEU A 65 6.98 -1.13 -3.93
N LEU A 66 7.83 -2.11 -4.19
CA LEU A 66 9.20 -2.08 -3.68
C LEU A 66 10.00 -0.94 -4.32
N GLN A 67 9.79 -0.67 -5.61
CA GLN A 67 10.44 0.46 -6.28
C GLN A 67 9.96 1.79 -5.69
N GLU A 68 8.66 1.94 -5.43
CA GLU A 68 8.13 3.15 -4.82
C GLU A 68 8.66 3.33 -3.40
N TRP A 69 8.81 2.23 -2.65
CA TRP A 69 9.42 2.29 -1.32
C TRP A 69 10.83 2.85 -1.38
N GLU A 70 11.65 2.40 -2.33
CA GLU A 70 13.00 2.92 -2.52
C GLU A 70 13.00 4.42 -2.81
N LYS A 71 12.09 4.86 -3.69
CA LYS A 71 11.95 6.28 -4.00
C LYS A 71 11.52 7.07 -2.76
N ALA A 72 10.60 6.52 -1.99
CA ALA A 72 10.13 7.18 -0.77
C ALA A 72 11.25 7.35 0.25
N GLN A 73 12.15 6.37 0.36
CA GLN A 73 13.30 6.47 1.26
C GLN A 73 14.26 7.59 0.86
N LYS A 74 14.34 7.88 -0.44
CA LYS A 74 15.19 8.94 -0.97
C LYS A 74 14.49 10.30 -1.01
N GLY A 75 13.20 10.35 -0.65
CA GLY A 75 12.41 11.57 -0.72
C GLY A 75 12.03 11.95 -2.14
N GLU A 76 12.11 11.03 -3.09
CA GLU A 76 11.75 11.27 -4.48
C GLU A 76 10.24 11.21 -4.67
N GLN A 77 9.75 11.88 -5.72
CA GLN A 77 8.33 11.86 -6.04
C GLN A 77 7.86 10.46 -6.40
N LEU A 78 6.74 10.04 -5.80
CA LEU A 78 6.20 8.71 -6.05
C LEU A 78 5.34 8.68 -7.31
N THR A 79 5.30 7.54 -7.97
CA THR A 79 4.51 7.31 -9.18
C THR A 79 3.23 6.56 -8.82
N GLN A 80 2.13 6.92 -9.47
CA GLN A 80 0.87 6.21 -9.27
C GLN A 80 0.98 4.78 -9.79
N ILE A 81 0.39 3.85 -9.05
CA ILE A 81 0.33 2.44 -9.44
C ILE A 81 -1.10 2.15 -9.93
N ALA A 82 -1.20 1.35 -11.00
CA ALA A 82 -2.50 1.02 -11.56
C ALA A 82 -3.43 0.39 -10.52
N PRO A 83 -4.72 0.74 -10.52
CA PRO A 83 -5.67 0.15 -9.59
C PRO A 83 -5.99 -1.30 -9.93
N LEU A 84 -6.58 -2.01 -8.98
CA LEU A 84 -7.14 -3.33 -9.23
C LEU A 84 -8.33 -3.19 -10.20
N GLN A 85 -8.36 -4.03 -11.21
CA GLN A 85 -9.42 -3.99 -12.23
C GLN A 85 -10.71 -4.68 -11.78
#